data_b1bfe1f6e5e2f15aa191fa07874bb5dc
#
_entry.id   b1bfe1f6e5e2f15aa191fa07874bb5dc
#
_cell.length_a   1.000
_cell.length_b   1.000
_cell.length_c   1.000
_cell.angle_alpha   90.00
_cell.angle_beta   90.00
_cell.angle_gamma   90.00
#
_symmetry.space_group_name_H-M   'P 1'
#
loop_
_entity.id
_entity.type
_entity.pdbx_description
1 polymer ?
#
loop_
_entity_poly.entity_id
_entity_poly.type
_entity_poly.pdbx_seq_one_letter_code
_entity_poly.pdbx_strand_id
1 'polypeptide(L)' 'MTPNSPAIPAEQAKEIRRLSHDLSNALEIIVQANYLLGATSHDESAKQWIQLLENGVLQAADINRHLRDYVVANS' A
#
# COMPACT_ATOMS: atom_id res chain seq x y z
N MET A 1 -32.22 3.68 5.51
CA MET A 1 -31.19 3.06 4.70
C MET A 1 -31.65 2.83 3.29
N THR A 2 -30.82 3.13 2.36
CA THR A 2 -31.11 2.90 0.96
C THR A 2 -30.77 1.46 0.62
N PRO A 3 -31.73 0.69 0.18
CA PRO A 3 -31.40 -0.69 -0.22
C PRO A 3 -30.44 -0.75 -1.40
N ASN A 4 -30.27 0.39 -2.07
CA ASN A 4 -29.40 0.45 -3.26
C ASN A 4 -27.95 0.81 -2.94
N SER A 5 -27.64 1.02 -1.69
CA SER A 5 -26.27 1.29 -1.25
C SER A 5 -25.79 0.10 -0.45
N PRO A 6 -25.41 -0.98 -1.10
CA PRO A 6 -24.99 -2.15 -0.36
C PRO A 6 -23.72 -1.84 0.40
N ALA A 7 -23.79 -1.99 1.71
CA ALA A 7 -22.60 -1.96 2.51
C ALA A 7 -21.78 -3.20 2.22
N ILE A 8 -20.48 -3.09 2.40
CA ILE A 8 -19.60 -4.25 2.29
C ILE A 8 -19.95 -5.19 3.45
N PRO A 9 -20.22 -6.46 3.19
CA PRO A 9 -20.50 -7.41 4.28
C PRO A 9 -19.35 -7.42 5.29
N ALA A 10 -19.70 -7.56 6.57
CA ALA A 10 -18.75 -7.46 7.66
C ALA A 10 -17.55 -8.41 7.49
N GLU A 11 -17.81 -9.63 7.04
CA GLU A 11 -16.74 -10.61 6.83
C GLU A 11 -15.77 -10.15 5.75
N GLN A 12 -16.29 -9.60 4.66
CA GLN A 12 -15.46 -9.13 3.57
C GLN A 12 -14.72 -7.87 3.95
N ALA A 13 -15.36 -6.96 4.68
CA ALA A 13 -14.70 -5.75 5.15
C ALA A 13 -13.52 -6.09 6.05
N LYS A 14 -13.70 -7.07 6.92
CA LYS A 14 -12.64 -7.54 7.81
C LYS A 14 -11.48 -8.13 7.02
N GLU A 15 -11.79 -8.94 6.01
CA GLU A 15 -10.77 -9.55 5.16
C GLU A 15 -10.01 -8.51 4.36
N ILE A 16 -10.70 -7.52 3.82
CA ILE A 16 -10.05 -6.44 3.06
C ILE A 16 -9.12 -5.65 3.97
N ARG A 17 -9.55 -5.36 5.21
CA ARG A 17 -8.70 -4.64 6.16
C ARG A 17 -7.45 -5.44 6.51
N ARG A 18 -7.59 -6.76 6.66
CA ARG A 18 -6.46 -7.64 6.93
C ARG A 18 -5.47 -7.62 5.77
N LEU A 19 -5.97 -7.75 4.55
CA LEU A 19 -5.12 -7.72 3.36
C LEU A 19 -4.45 -6.37 3.18
N SER A 20 -5.16 -5.29 3.46
CA SER A 20 -4.61 -3.94 3.41
C SER A 20 -3.48 -3.77 4.43
N HIS A 21 -3.64 -4.32 5.61
CA HIS A 21 -2.62 -4.29 6.64
C HIS A 21 -1.40 -5.10 6.21
N ASP A 22 -1.62 -6.28 5.64
CA ASP A 22 -0.53 -7.12 5.15
C ASP A 22 0.22 -6.42 4.01
N LEU A 23 -0.50 -5.74 3.14
CA LEU A 23 0.13 -4.98 2.06
C LEU A 23 0.98 -3.83 2.62
N SER A 24 0.48 -3.14 3.63
CA SER A 24 1.25 -2.07 4.29
C SER A 24 2.56 -2.61 4.84
N ASN A 25 2.53 -3.78 5.47
CA ASN A 25 3.73 -4.40 6.00
C ASN A 25 4.71 -4.78 4.89
N ALA A 26 4.21 -5.30 3.79
CA ALA A 26 5.05 -5.66 2.65
C ALA A 26 5.72 -4.43 2.04
N LEU A 27 4.95 -3.34 1.89
CA LEU A 27 5.49 -2.08 1.38
C LEU A 27 6.56 -1.52 2.30
N GLU A 28 6.39 -1.64 3.60
CA GLU A 28 7.38 -1.18 4.56
C GLU A 28 8.68 -1.94 4.43
N ILE A 29 8.61 -3.24 4.21
CA ILE A 29 9.79 -4.05 3.98
C ILE A 29 10.51 -3.61 2.71
N ILE A 30 9.77 -3.31 1.65
CA ILE A 30 10.34 -2.84 0.39
C ILE A 30 11.03 -1.49 0.59
N VAL A 31 10.41 -0.60 1.36
CA VAL A 31 11.02 0.71 1.67
C VAL A 31 12.34 0.52 2.39
N GLN A 32 12.39 -0.36 3.37
CA GLN A 32 13.62 -0.62 4.12
C GLN A 32 14.71 -1.23 3.23
N ALA A 33 14.33 -2.19 2.41
CA ALA A 33 15.27 -2.81 1.48
C ALA A 33 15.82 -1.80 0.49
N ASN A 34 14.94 -0.93 -0.02
CA ASN A 34 15.32 0.10 -0.96
C ASN A 34 16.27 1.12 -0.33
N TYR A 35 16.02 1.46 0.93
CA TYR A 35 16.89 2.37 1.68
C TYR A 35 18.29 1.78 1.83
N LEU A 36 18.38 0.51 2.21
CA LEU A 36 19.67 -0.16 2.37
C LEU A 36 20.42 -0.25 1.04
N LEU A 37 19.69 -0.52 -0.02
CA LEU A 37 20.28 -0.58 -1.35
C LEU A 37 20.86 0.78 -1.75
N GLY A 38 20.14 1.86 -1.46
CA GLY A 38 20.61 3.21 -1.74
C GLY A 38 21.80 3.60 -0.90
N ALA A 39 21.90 3.10 0.34
CA ALA A 39 23.00 3.39 1.23
C ALA A 39 24.30 2.70 0.79
N THR A 40 24.18 1.59 0.05
CA THR A 40 25.34 0.79 -0.34
C THR A 40 25.74 0.95 -1.81
N SER A 41 24.89 1.58 -2.62
CA SER A 41 25.14 1.71 -4.04
C SER A 41 25.56 3.13 -4.39
N HIS A 42 26.60 3.25 -5.21
CA HIS A 42 27.06 4.53 -5.74
C HIS A 42 26.87 4.64 -7.26
N ASP A 43 26.21 3.67 -7.85
CA ASP A 43 25.95 3.65 -9.28
C ASP A 43 24.75 4.54 -9.61
N GLU A 44 24.92 5.42 -10.59
CA GLU A 44 23.86 6.33 -11.02
C GLU A 44 22.63 5.58 -11.55
N SER A 45 22.86 4.48 -12.27
CA SER A 45 21.75 3.67 -12.76
C SER A 45 20.96 3.08 -11.62
N ALA A 46 21.66 2.60 -10.58
CA ALA A 46 21.01 2.05 -9.41
C ALA A 46 20.19 3.12 -8.69
N LYS A 47 20.70 4.33 -8.60
CA LYS A 47 19.97 5.43 -7.97
C LYS A 47 18.66 5.75 -8.70
N GLN A 48 18.67 5.70 -10.02
CA GLN A 48 17.49 5.92 -10.81
C GLN A 48 16.43 4.84 -10.54
N TRP A 49 16.86 3.57 -10.47
CA TRP A 49 15.96 2.46 -10.16
C TRP A 49 15.40 2.57 -8.77
N ILE A 50 16.23 2.98 -7.81
CA ILE A 50 15.80 3.16 -6.42
C ILE A 50 14.73 4.24 -6.35
N GLN A 51 14.92 5.35 -7.06
CA GLN A 51 13.93 6.43 -7.07
C GLN A 51 12.62 5.99 -7.70
N LEU A 52 12.69 5.19 -8.76
CA LEU A 52 11.49 4.65 -9.39
C LEU A 52 10.75 3.72 -8.43
N LEU A 53 11.46 2.89 -7.69
CA LEU A 53 10.88 2.03 -6.67
C LEU A 53 10.20 2.84 -5.57
N GLU A 54 10.86 3.90 -5.10
CA GLU A 54 10.28 4.76 -4.07
C GLU A 54 8.96 5.37 -4.55
N ASN A 55 8.92 5.85 -5.79
CA ASN A 55 7.71 6.43 -6.34
C ASN A 55 6.60 5.39 -6.44
N GLY A 56 6.94 4.18 -6.86
CA GLY A 56 5.97 3.09 -6.94
C GLY A 56 5.41 2.70 -5.58
N VAL A 57 6.26 2.64 -4.58
CA VAL A 57 5.84 2.30 -3.22
C VAL A 57 4.92 3.39 -2.66
N LEU A 58 5.26 4.66 -2.85
CA LEU A 58 4.41 5.76 -2.40
C LEU A 58 3.05 5.72 -3.07
N GLN A 59 3.02 5.43 -4.35
CA GLN A 59 1.78 5.32 -5.10
C GLN A 59 0.94 4.15 -4.59
N ALA A 60 1.57 3.01 -4.37
CA ALA A 60 0.88 1.82 -3.85
C ALA A 60 0.34 2.06 -2.44
N ALA A 61 1.11 2.73 -1.60
CA ALA A 61 0.67 3.05 -0.25
C ALA A 61 -0.54 3.99 -0.27
N ASP A 62 -0.55 4.94 -1.18
CA ASP A 62 -1.66 5.87 -1.33
C ASP A 62 -2.93 5.14 -1.77
N ILE A 63 -2.81 4.26 -2.75
CA ILE A 63 -3.92 3.45 -3.21
C ILE A 63 -4.45 2.57 -2.08
N ASN A 64 -3.55 1.99 -1.31
CA ASN A 64 -3.93 1.14 -0.19
C ASN A 64 -4.68 1.93 0.88
N ARG A 65 -4.26 3.16 1.15
CA ARG A 65 -4.96 4.03 2.09
C ARG A 65 -6.36 4.36 1.59
N HIS A 66 -6.49 4.65 0.31
CA HIS A 66 -7.81 4.91 -0.28
C HIS A 66 -8.71 3.69 -0.19
N LEU A 67 -8.16 2.51 -0.36
CA LEU A 67 -8.91 1.27 -0.20
C LEU A 67 -9.44 1.13 1.22
N ARG A 68 -8.60 1.38 2.22
CA ARG A 68 -9.03 1.32 3.62
C ARG A 68 -10.11 2.33 3.92
N ASP A 69 -9.96 3.55 3.42
CA ASP A 69 -10.94 4.61 3.63
C ASP A 69 -12.28 4.23 2.99
N TYR A 70 -12.23 3.66 1.82
CA TYR A 70 -13.43 3.19 1.14
C TYR A 70 -14.14 2.11 1.94
N VAL A 71 -13.39 1.15 2.45
CA VAL A 71 -13.97 0.06 3.26
C VAL A 71 -14.61 0.61 4.53
N VAL A 72 -13.93 1.53 5.21
CA VAL A 72 -14.47 2.14 6.43
C VAL A 72 -15.75 2.90 6.13
N ALA A 73 -15.77 3.64 5.02
CA ALA A 73 -16.93 4.44 4.66
C ALA A 73 -18.14 3.58 4.24
N ASN A 74 -17.90 2.36 3.80
CA ASN A 74 -18.93 1.50 3.24
C ASN A 74 -19.20 0.22 4.04
N SER A 75 -18.70 0.16 5.23
CA SER A 75 -18.91 -1.04 6.06
C SER A 75 -19.68 -0.79 7.33
#